data_4a8f19f966695ca5336476f4e097ccb9
#
_entry.id   4a8f19f966695ca5336476f4e097ccb9
#
_cell.length_a   1.000
_cell.length_b   1.000
_cell.length_c   1.000
_cell.angle_alpha   90.00
_cell.angle_beta   90.00
_cell.angle_gamma   90.00
#
_symmetry.space_group_name_H-M   'P 1'
#
loop_
_entity.id
_entity.type
_entity.pdbx_description
1 polymer ?
#
loop_
_entity_poly.entity_id
_entity_poly.type
_entity_poly.pdbx_seq_one_letter_code
_entity_poly.pdbx_strand_id
1 'polypeptide(L)'
;MTTTRYGVPLLADEQRARMRPELLDVIEYRKSGLSLNWIVGCPLDCGYCVRHLFDNFAMKVPRALMDDEAAADLLTGHRYFRPHITPIQLLNRATDPMLPRVKQHTLNMLKLLDARGLTNHILVITRWRIEPEDCTVLNSIVNLKVTVLVTYSGIDDSRIEPVDSKIAARSLATAFEYADRYRVVLYWRPIVPGLNDSDEHLRRALALSRHAHATVFTGLFFKDQIRDYYRANGLPEPYPEGARRKVFPESLERRVLGAANIGGPGSPLFRKTSCAVAYAHGVADYNGHYGIRELCDICPAAQLRRCAQAWRGAGATACRRTGRSVGRHSRTDQRPRCGGVRTGRAAPLLHAARSRLPSARRRKATP
;
A
#
# COMPACT_ATOMS: atom_id res chain seq x y z
N MET A 1 -3.82 21.73 -25.93
CA MET A 1 -3.33 20.72 -24.95
C MET A 1 -3.97 19.39 -25.30
N THR A 2 -3.18 18.37 -25.56
CA THR A 2 -3.67 17.01 -25.78
C THR A 2 -4.21 16.43 -24.47
N THR A 3 -5.37 15.78 -24.52
CA THR A 3 -6.00 15.16 -23.35
C THR A 3 -6.13 13.66 -23.56
N THR A 4 -6.18 12.91 -22.48
CA THR A 4 -6.51 11.50 -22.47
C THR A 4 -8.00 11.28 -22.81
N ARG A 5 -8.39 10.05 -23.04
CA ARG A 5 -9.79 9.64 -23.33
C ARG A 5 -10.80 10.20 -22.32
N TYR A 6 -10.43 10.35 -21.05
CA TYR A 6 -11.32 10.83 -19.98
C TYR A 6 -11.01 12.27 -19.55
N GLY A 7 -10.35 13.06 -20.40
CA GLY A 7 -10.20 14.51 -20.24
C GLY A 7 -9.11 14.93 -19.23
N VAL A 8 -8.24 14.03 -18.78
CA VAL A 8 -7.05 14.43 -18.04
C VAL A 8 -6.02 14.93 -19.05
N PRO A 9 -5.52 16.19 -18.90
CA PRO A 9 -4.49 16.70 -19.81
C PRO A 9 -3.20 15.90 -19.71
N LEU A 10 -2.56 15.66 -20.86
CA LEU A 10 -1.19 15.12 -20.87
C LEU A 10 -0.21 16.14 -20.29
N LEU A 11 0.82 15.63 -19.65
CA LEU A 11 1.91 16.46 -19.14
C LEU A 11 2.70 17.01 -20.32
N ALA A 12 2.79 18.36 -20.41
CA ALA A 12 3.54 19.03 -21.46
C ALA A 12 5.05 18.78 -21.30
N ASP A 13 5.80 18.80 -22.42
CA ASP A 13 7.23 18.50 -22.43
C ASP A 13 8.04 19.50 -21.60
N GLU A 14 7.67 20.79 -21.60
CA GLU A 14 8.32 21.79 -20.75
C GLU A 14 8.08 21.53 -19.25
N GLN A 15 6.89 21.03 -18.89
CA GLN A 15 6.60 20.63 -17.50
C GLN A 15 7.37 19.37 -17.14
N ARG A 16 7.41 18.40 -18.05
CA ARG A 16 8.17 17.14 -17.90
C ARG A 16 9.65 17.42 -17.66
N ALA A 17 10.25 18.31 -18.42
CA ALA A 17 11.67 18.68 -18.31
C ALA A 17 12.03 19.33 -16.95
N ARG A 18 11.05 19.92 -16.26
CA ARG A 18 11.23 20.55 -14.94
C ARG A 18 10.96 19.60 -13.77
N MET A 19 10.42 18.42 -14.03
CA MET A 19 10.11 17.46 -12.99
C MET A 19 11.32 16.61 -12.62
N ARG A 20 11.35 16.17 -11.38
CA ARG A 20 12.33 15.18 -10.93
C ARG A 20 12.12 13.87 -11.70
N PRO A 21 13.20 13.21 -12.14
CA PRO A 21 13.10 11.94 -12.89
C PRO A 21 12.26 10.89 -12.18
N GLU A 22 12.35 10.80 -10.85
CA GLU A 22 11.61 9.82 -10.06
C GLU A 22 10.08 9.99 -10.16
N LEU A 23 9.59 11.19 -10.48
CA LEU A 23 8.17 11.44 -10.70
C LEU A 23 7.69 11.00 -12.07
N LEU A 24 8.60 10.89 -13.03
CA LEU A 24 8.32 10.42 -14.38
C LEU A 24 8.37 8.90 -14.48
N ASP A 25 8.90 8.22 -13.45
CA ASP A 25 8.87 6.77 -13.34
C ASP A 25 7.44 6.29 -13.10
N VAL A 26 6.80 5.82 -14.18
CA VAL A 26 5.41 5.31 -14.12
C VAL A 26 5.33 4.08 -13.23
N ILE A 27 6.36 3.25 -13.23
CA ILE A 27 6.41 2.04 -12.40
C ILE A 27 7.45 2.21 -11.30
N GLU A 28 6.99 2.17 -10.07
CA GLU A 28 7.85 2.23 -8.90
C GLU A 28 7.86 0.91 -8.15
N TYR A 29 9.05 0.51 -7.75
CA TYR A 29 9.29 -0.65 -6.94
C TYR A 29 8.90 -0.42 -5.47
N ARG A 30 8.07 -1.28 -4.92
CA ARG A 30 7.62 -1.25 -3.52
C ARG A 30 7.98 -2.55 -2.80
N LYS A 31 8.09 -2.50 -1.47
CA LYS A 31 8.34 -3.71 -0.66
C LYS A 31 7.32 -4.82 -0.87
N SER A 32 6.09 -4.46 -1.26
CA SER A 32 4.97 -5.39 -1.44
C SER A 32 4.52 -5.51 -2.89
N GLY A 33 5.38 -5.22 -3.87
CA GLY A 33 5.05 -5.33 -5.28
C GLY A 33 5.43 -4.11 -6.10
N LEU A 34 4.63 -3.76 -7.10
CA LEU A 34 4.83 -2.60 -7.97
C LEU A 34 3.77 -1.54 -7.71
N SER A 35 4.12 -0.28 -7.93
CA SER A 35 3.19 0.84 -7.96
C SER A 35 3.14 1.40 -9.38
N LEU A 36 1.95 1.51 -9.95
CA LEU A 36 1.70 2.06 -11.28
C LEU A 36 1.17 3.48 -11.13
N ASN A 37 1.93 4.48 -11.59
CA ASN A 37 1.71 5.91 -11.36
C ASN A 37 1.71 6.69 -12.68
N TRP A 38 0.73 6.47 -13.55
CA TRP A 38 0.66 7.09 -14.88
C TRP A 38 -0.07 8.44 -14.90
N ILE A 39 -0.66 8.85 -13.75
CA ILE A 39 -1.24 10.18 -13.55
C ILE A 39 -0.59 10.78 -12.30
N VAL A 40 -0.13 12.02 -12.39
CA VAL A 40 0.51 12.78 -11.31
C VAL A 40 -0.27 14.06 -11.00
N GLY A 41 -0.14 14.56 -9.77
CA GLY A 41 -0.85 15.75 -9.31
C GLY A 41 -2.16 15.42 -8.60
N CYS A 42 -2.41 16.11 -7.48
CA CYS A 42 -3.57 15.88 -6.62
C CYS A 42 -4.00 17.20 -5.99
N PRO A 43 -5.28 17.56 -6.06
CA PRO A 43 -5.79 18.80 -5.46
C PRO A 43 -5.83 18.78 -3.93
N LEU A 44 -5.70 17.59 -3.31
CA LEU A 44 -5.82 17.44 -1.87
C LEU A 44 -4.55 17.89 -1.15
N ASP A 45 -4.72 18.71 -0.13
CA ASP A 45 -3.65 19.34 0.65
C ASP A 45 -3.38 18.62 1.98
N CYS A 46 -3.42 17.28 1.96
CA CYS A 46 -3.16 16.50 3.17
C CYS A 46 -1.76 16.81 3.74
N GLY A 47 -1.70 17.36 4.95
CA GLY A 47 -0.45 17.79 5.59
C GLY A 47 0.58 16.66 5.78
N TYR A 48 0.13 15.42 5.84
CA TYR A 48 0.96 14.22 5.99
C TYR A 48 1.22 13.46 4.68
N CYS A 49 0.98 14.12 3.53
CA CYS A 49 1.06 13.46 2.23
C CYS A 49 2.49 13.09 1.83
N VAL A 50 2.68 11.89 1.32
CA VAL A 50 3.99 11.46 0.81
C VAL A 50 4.50 12.31 -0.37
N ARG A 51 3.63 13.08 -1.05
CA ARG A 51 4.02 13.98 -2.15
C ARG A 51 5.00 15.07 -1.72
N HIS A 52 5.04 15.44 -0.43
CA HIS A 52 6.07 16.33 0.10
C HIS A 52 7.48 15.79 -0.13
N LEU A 53 7.66 14.47 -0.17
CA LEU A 53 8.95 13.82 -0.36
C LEU A 53 9.45 13.85 -1.81
N PHE A 54 8.59 14.19 -2.76
CA PHE A 54 8.85 14.11 -4.21
C PHE A 54 8.76 15.46 -4.90
N ASP A 55 8.63 16.55 -4.16
CA ASP A 55 8.48 17.94 -4.65
C ASP A 55 7.29 18.14 -5.62
N ASN A 56 6.29 17.27 -5.55
CA ASN A 56 5.08 17.37 -6.37
C ASN A 56 3.83 17.75 -5.57
N PHE A 57 3.99 18.17 -4.33
CA PHE A 57 2.86 18.58 -3.48
C PHE A 57 2.13 19.81 -4.07
N ALA A 58 2.88 20.74 -4.67
CA ALA A 58 2.32 21.94 -5.33
C ALA A 58 1.57 21.61 -6.64
N MET A 59 1.72 20.41 -7.21
CA MET A 59 1.01 19.99 -8.42
C MET A 59 -0.44 19.60 -8.06
N LYS A 60 -1.36 20.56 -8.16
CA LYS A 60 -2.77 20.39 -7.75
C LYS A 60 -3.67 19.83 -8.85
N VAL A 61 -3.31 20.03 -10.11
CA VAL A 61 -4.11 19.55 -11.25
C VAL A 61 -3.55 18.23 -11.75
N PRO A 62 -4.34 17.16 -11.77
CA PRO A 62 -3.92 15.88 -12.34
C PRO A 62 -3.46 16.02 -13.81
N ARG A 63 -2.34 15.40 -14.14
CA ARG A 63 -1.76 15.31 -15.47
C ARG A 63 -1.39 13.87 -15.78
N ALA A 64 -1.72 13.38 -16.94
CA ALA A 64 -1.32 12.06 -17.38
C ALA A 64 0.11 12.07 -17.96
N LEU A 65 0.90 11.09 -17.59
CA LEU A 65 2.24 10.85 -18.16
C LEU A 65 2.12 10.08 -19.49
N MET A 66 1.07 9.26 -19.63
CA MET A 66 0.73 8.46 -20.80
C MET A 66 -0.72 8.00 -20.73
N ASP A 67 -1.22 7.38 -21.79
CA ASP A 67 -2.54 6.76 -21.82
C ASP A 67 -2.59 5.48 -20.98
N ASP A 68 -3.81 5.05 -20.62
CA ASP A 68 -4.05 3.88 -19.78
C ASP A 68 -3.51 2.59 -20.42
N GLU A 69 -3.71 2.42 -21.72
CA GLU A 69 -3.25 1.27 -22.51
C GLU A 69 -1.72 1.18 -22.49
N ALA A 70 -1.02 2.29 -22.77
CA ALA A 70 0.44 2.35 -22.73
C ALA A 70 0.97 2.07 -21.32
N ALA A 71 0.29 2.56 -20.28
CA ALA A 71 0.66 2.29 -18.89
C ALA A 71 0.47 0.81 -18.53
N ALA A 72 -0.60 0.17 -19.01
CA ALA A 72 -0.84 -1.24 -18.80
C ALA A 72 0.19 -2.12 -19.54
N ASP A 73 0.60 -1.74 -20.75
CA ASP A 73 1.66 -2.43 -21.51
C ASP A 73 3.01 -2.31 -20.82
N LEU A 74 3.34 -1.10 -20.36
CA LEU A 74 4.57 -0.84 -19.61
C LEU A 74 4.62 -1.68 -18.32
N LEU A 75 3.50 -1.82 -17.61
CA LEU A 75 3.41 -2.64 -16.40
C LEU A 75 3.64 -4.12 -16.72
N THR A 76 2.93 -4.66 -17.71
CA THR A 76 3.02 -6.09 -18.04
C THR A 76 4.34 -6.48 -18.67
N GLY A 77 5.02 -5.55 -19.36
CA GLY A 77 6.39 -5.71 -19.88
C GLY A 77 7.48 -5.47 -18.83
N HIS A 78 7.15 -5.00 -17.64
CA HIS A 78 8.16 -4.65 -16.66
C HIS A 78 8.90 -5.88 -16.12
N ARG A 79 10.24 -5.82 -16.05
CA ARG A 79 11.12 -6.95 -15.67
C ARG A 79 10.76 -7.66 -14.35
N TYR A 80 10.16 -6.95 -13.40
CA TYR A 80 9.75 -7.48 -12.10
C TYR A 80 8.27 -7.82 -12.02
N PHE A 81 7.52 -7.59 -13.09
CA PHE A 81 6.14 -8.03 -13.15
C PHE A 81 6.07 -9.54 -13.34
N ARG A 82 5.21 -10.17 -12.57
CA ARG A 82 4.89 -11.59 -12.71
C ARG A 82 3.36 -11.71 -12.72
N PRO A 83 2.77 -12.18 -13.83
CA PRO A 83 1.33 -12.48 -13.88
C PRO A 83 0.94 -13.36 -12.71
N HIS A 84 -0.22 -13.10 -12.13
CA HIS A 84 -0.83 -13.83 -11.03
C HIS A 84 -0.11 -13.71 -9.66
N ILE A 85 1.08 -13.12 -9.60
CA ILE A 85 1.94 -13.10 -8.40
C ILE A 85 2.18 -11.68 -7.89
N THR A 86 2.67 -10.76 -8.74
CA THR A 86 3.11 -9.43 -8.29
C THR A 86 1.93 -8.56 -7.87
N PRO A 87 1.82 -8.12 -6.61
CA PRO A 87 0.80 -7.16 -6.21
C PRO A 87 1.06 -5.79 -6.84
N ILE A 88 -0.01 -5.09 -7.20
CA ILE A 88 0.04 -3.79 -7.87
C ILE A 88 -0.73 -2.77 -7.04
N GLN A 89 -0.13 -1.59 -6.84
CA GLN A 89 -0.77 -0.44 -6.22
C GLN A 89 -0.99 0.63 -7.28
N LEU A 90 -2.24 1.07 -7.47
CA LEU A 90 -2.55 2.11 -8.44
C LEU A 90 -2.39 3.49 -7.81
N LEU A 91 -1.64 4.38 -8.48
CA LEU A 91 -1.48 5.82 -8.17
C LEU A 91 -1.04 6.13 -6.73
N ASN A 92 -0.36 5.22 -6.07
CA ASN A 92 -0.10 5.25 -4.62
C ASN A 92 0.72 6.46 -4.12
N ARG A 93 1.54 7.09 -4.96
CA ARG A 93 2.33 8.29 -4.60
C ARG A 93 1.96 9.54 -5.38
N ALA A 94 1.12 9.39 -6.38
CA ALA A 94 0.97 10.37 -7.43
C ALA A 94 -0.29 11.22 -7.29
N THR A 95 -1.41 10.58 -6.97
CA THR A 95 -2.71 11.22 -6.81
C THR A 95 -3.67 10.29 -6.04
N ASP A 96 -4.87 10.75 -5.74
CA ASP A 96 -5.91 9.85 -5.23
C ASP A 96 -6.65 9.21 -6.42
N PRO A 97 -6.75 7.88 -6.50
CA PRO A 97 -7.31 7.16 -7.64
C PRO A 97 -8.80 7.37 -7.86
N MET A 98 -9.56 7.84 -6.87
CA MET A 98 -11.01 8.04 -6.96
C MET A 98 -11.42 9.50 -7.12
N LEU A 99 -10.48 10.44 -7.32
CA LEU A 99 -10.81 11.82 -7.67
C LEU A 99 -11.63 11.89 -8.96
N PRO A 100 -12.58 12.83 -9.11
CA PRO A 100 -13.51 12.88 -10.25
C PRO A 100 -12.84 12.77 -11.62
N ARG A 101 -11.71 13.45 -11.82
CA ARG A 101 -10.97 13.44 -13.09
C ARG A 101 -10.07 12.22 -13.26
N VAL A 102 -9.79 11.45 -12.19
CA VAL A 102 -8.86 10.32 -12.17
C VAL A 102 -9.60 8.98 -12.13
N LYS A 103 -10.79 8.95 -11.53
CA LYS A 103 -11.61 7.78 -11.28
C LYS A 103 -11.79 6.91 -12.53
N GLN A 104 -12.18 7.51 -13.65
CA GLN A 104 -12.44 6.77 -14.89
C GLN A 104 -11.18 6.08 -15.43
N HIS A 105 -10.01 6.70 -15.28
CA HIS A 105 -8.73 6.08 -15.61
C HIS A 105 -8.41 4.90 -14.70
N THR A 106 -8.68 5.02 -13.40
CA THR A 106 -8.50 3.92 -12.43
C THR A 106 -9.39 2.73 -12.77
N LEU A 107 -10.67 2.98 -13.03
CA LEU A 107 -11.64 1.93 -13.39
C LEU A 107 -11.31 1.30 -14.75
N ASN A 108 -10.87 2.10 -15.72
CA ASN A 108 -10.43 1.60 -17.02
C ASN A 108 -9.17 0.73 -16.90
N MET A 109 -8.19 1.15 -16.09
CA MET A 109 -6.99 0.36 -15.83
C MET A 109 -7.35 -1.02 -15.25
N LEU A 110 -8.30 -1.09 -14.31
CA LEU A 110 -8.75 -2.37 -13.77
C LEU A 110 -9.34 -3.25 -14.88
N LYS A 111 -10.20 -2.69 -15.76
CA LYS A 111 -10.78 -3.42 -16.90
C LYS A 111 -9.71 -3.91 -17.88
N LEU A 112 -8.72 -3.08 -18.20
CA LEU A 112 -7.61 -3.44 -19.10
C LEU A 112 -6.77 -4.59 -18.55
N LEU A 113 -6.45 -4.56 -17.26
CA LEU A 113 -5.68 -5.63 -16.63
C LEU A 113 -6.49 -6.91 -16.46
N ASP A 114 -7.79 -6.80 -16.15
CA ASP A 114 -8.70 -7.93 -16.04
C ASP A 114 -8.92 -8.63 -17.39
N ALA A 115 -9.12 -7.86 -18.47
CA ALA A 115 -9.25 -8.37 -19.82
C ALA A 115 -8.03 -9.14 -20.33
N ARG A 116 -6.84 -8.90 -19.72
CA ARG A 116 -5.62 -9.68 -19.97
C ARG A 116 -5.55 -11.00 -19.20
N GLY A 117 -6.62 -11.37 -18.47
CA GLY A 117 -6.69 -12.61 -17.69
C GLY A 117 -5.78 -12.61 -16.45
N LEU A 118 -5.34 -11.44 -15.98
CA LEU A 118 -4.47 -11.33 -14.80
C LEU A 118 -5.26 -11.59 -13.52
N THR A 119 -4.66 -12.31 -12.56
CA THR A 119 -5.27 -12.60 -11.25
C THR A 119 -4.51 -11.96 -10.08
N ASN A 120 -3.75 -10.92 -10.38
CA ASN A 120 -2.90 -10.22 -9.42
C ASN A 120 -3.74 -9.50 -8.35
N HIS A 121 -3.17 -9.30 -7.16
CA HIS A 121 -3.73 -8.38 -6.19
C HIS A 121 -3.57 -6.94 -6.68
N ILE A 122 -4.67 -6.22 -6.78
CA ILE A 122 -4.68 -4.78 -7.12
C ILE A 122 -5.19 -3.99 -5.93
N LEU A 123 -4.43 -2.97 -5.53
CA LEU A 123 -4.74 -2.11 -4.40
C LEU A 123 -5.11 -0.70 -4.91
N VAL A 124 -6.33 -0.29 -4.63
CA VAL A 124 -6.86 1.06 -4.87
C VAL A 124 -6.95 1.75 -3.52
N ILE A 125 -6.07 2.72 -3.25
CA ILE A 125 -5.96 3.41 -1.96
C ILE A 125 -6.54 4.81 -2.12
N THR A 126 -7.68 5.09 -1.51
CA THR A 126 -8.37 6.36 -1.65
C THR A 126 -8.88 6.89 -0.31
N ARG A 127 -9.13 8.20 -0.23
CA ARG A 127 -9.92 8.87 0.81
C ARG A 127 -11.12 9.60 0.22
N TRP A 128 -11.28 9.51 -1.09
CA TRP A 128 -12.32 10.22 -1.82
C TRP A 128 -13.59 9.39 -1.93
N ARG A 129 -14.60 9.98 -2.59
CA ARG A 129 -15.94 9.40 -2.72
C ARG A 129 -15.95 8.14 -3.58
N ILE A 130 -16.62 7.13 -3.07
CA ILE A 130 -16.99 5.92 -3.79
C ILE A 130 -18.50 5.89 -3.83
N GLU A 131 -19.05 5.82 -5.03
CA GLU A 131 -20.50 5.81 -5.29
C GLU A 131 -20.94 4.39 -5.72
N PRO A 132 -22.24 4.06 -5.66
CA PRO A 132 -22.75 2.74 -6.06
C PRO A 132 -22.37 2.35 -7.49
N GLU A 133 -22.31 3.33 -8.42
CA GLU A 133 -21.92 3.12 -9.81
C GLU A 133 -20.46 2.66 -9.92
N ASP A 134 -19.57 3.18 -9.07
CA ASP A 134 -18.17 2.74 -8.99
C ASP A 134 -18.11 1.28 -8.54
N CYS A 135 -18.94 0.92 -7.53
CA CYS A 135 -19.04 -0.43 -7.01
C CYS A 135 -19.52 -1.43 -8.06
N THR A 136 -20.45 -1.02 -8.91
CA THR A 136 -20.92 -1.83 -10.05
C THR A 136 -19.76 -2.15 -11.00
N VAL A 137 -18.91 -1.17 -11.32
CA VAL A 137 -17.72 -1.40 -12.15
C VAL A 137 -16.71 -2.29 -11.43
N LEU A 138 -16.47 -2.07 -10.14
CA LEU A 138 -15.56 -2.91 -9.34
C LEU A 138 -16.03 -4.38 -9.32
N ASN A 139 -17.33 -4.63 -9.22
CA ASN A 139 -17.91 -5.98 -9.27
C ASN A 139 -17.87 -6.62 -10.67
N SER A 140 -17.73 -5.83 -11.75
CA SER A 140 -17.55 -6.37 -13.10
C SER A 140 -16.15 -6.95 -13.35
N ILE A 141 -15.19 -6.69 -12.48
CA ILE A 141 -13.83 -7.24 -12.54
C ILE A 141 -13.87 -8.69 -12.05
N VAL A 142 -13.54 -9.62 -12.92
CA VAL A 142 -13.76 -11.06 -12.70
C VAL A 142 -12.49 -11.78 -12.24
N ASN A 143 -11.34 -11.44 -12.80
CA ASN A 143 -10.10 -12.17 -12.64
C ASN A 143 -9.22 -11.58 -11.52
N LEU A 144 -9.11 -10.26 -11.46
CA LEU A 144 -8.24 -9.56 -10.52
C LEU A 144 -8.74 -9.67 -9.07
N LYS A 145 -7.80 -9.71 -8.13
CA LYS A 145 -8.10 -9.59 -6.70
C LYS A 145 -8.06 -8.13 -6.27
N VAL A 146 -9.13 -7.40 -6.55
CA VAL A 146 -9.21 -5.97 -6.25
C VAL A 146 -9.48 -5.74 -4.77
N THR A 147 -8.67 -4.89 -4.13
CA THR A 147 -8.90 -4.39 -2.78
C THR A 147 -9.00 -2.88 -2.80
N VAL A 148 -10.12 -2.35 -2.34
CA VAL A 148 -10.31 -0.93 -2.08
C VAL A 148 -9.91 -0.65 -0.64
N LEU A 149 -8.87 0.17 -0.44
CA LEU A 149 -8.43 0.60 0.88
C LEU A 149 -8.89 2.03 1.10
N VAL A 150 -9.92 2.19 1.92
CA VAL A 150 -10.45 3.51 2.25
C VAL A 150 -9.66 4.12 3.39
N THR A 151 -8.92 5.18 3.09
CA THR A 151 -8.11 5.89 4.08
C THR A 151 -8.98 6.78 4.94
N TYR A 152 -8.96 6.55 6.23
CA TYR A 152 -9.61 7.34 7.26
C TYR A 152 -8.56 7.76 8.30
N SER A 153 -8.41 9.06 8.54
CA SER A 153 -7.55 9.58 9.60
C SER A 153 -8.33 9.90 10.87
N GLY A 154 -9.50 10.50 10.73
CA GLY A 154 -10.28 11.04 11.82
C GLY A 154 -9.64 12.28 12.46
N ILE A 155 -8.66 12.92 11.80
CA ILE A 155 -8.08 14.20 12.26
C ILE A 155 -9.09 15.30 11.97
N ASP A 156 -9.41 16.08 13.00
CA ASP A 156 -10.42 17.15 12.93
C ASP A 156 -9.83 18.49 12.43
N ASP A 157 -8.51 18.69 12.45
CA ASP A 157 -7.86 19.89 11.92
C ASP A 157 -7.81 19.85 10.37
N SER A 158 -8.65 20.68 9.73
CA SER A 158 -8.77 20.76 8.26
C SER A 158 -7.48 21.22 7.56
N ARG A 159 -6.55 21.85 8.25
CA ARG A 159 -5.24 22.23 7.70
C ARG A 159 -4.33 21.01 7.53
N ILE A 160 -4.59 19.93 8.30
CA ILE A 160 -3.84 18.67 8.25
C ILE A 160 -4.62 17.63 7.39
N GLU A 161 -5.93 17.52 7.63
CA GLU A 161 -6.84 16.63 6.87
C GLU A 161 -7.89 17.47 6.13
N PRO A 162 -7.65 17.87 4.88
CA PRO A 162 -8.54 18.76 4.13
C PRO A 162 -9.81 18.05 3.63
N VAL A 163 -9.85 16.73 3.72
CA VAL A 163 -11.03 15.95 3.33
C VAL A 163 -11.84 15.62 4.56
N ASP A 164 -13.11 16.07 4.60
CA ASP A 164 -14.01 15.71 5.70
C ASP A 164 -14.03 14.19 5.90
N SER A 165 -13.68 13.75 7.08
CA SER A 165 -13.65 12.34 7.48
C SER A 165 -14.97 11.60 7.24
N LYS A 166 -16.10 12.33 7.19
CA LYS A 166 -17.42 11.77 6.84
C LYS A 166 -17.48 11.29 5.39
N ILE A 167 -16.68 11.86 4.48
CA ILE A 167 -16.58 11.41 3.08
C ILE A 167 -15.98 10.01 3.06
N ALA A 168 -14.83 9.82 3.72
CA ALA A 168 -14.20 8.51 3.82
C ALA A 168 -15.09 7.48 4.54
N ALA A 169 -15.78 7.89 5.62
CA ALA A 169 -16.69 7.02 6.35
C ALA A 169 -17.86 6.53 5.48
N ARG A 170 -18.50 7.44 4.72
CA ARG A 170 -19.57 7.07 3.78
C ARG A 170 -19.07 6.19 2.66
N SER A 171 -17.93 6.54 2.07
CA SER A 171 -17.29 5.74 1.01
C SER A 171 -16.96 4.32 1.48
N LEU A 172 -16.50 4.17 2.72
CA LEU A 172 -16.25 2.87 3.33
C LEU A 172 -17.53 2.04 3.44
N ALA A 173 -18.60 2.65 3.95
CA ALA A 173 -19.89 1.97 4.13
C ALA A 173 -20.47 1.56 2.77
N THR A 174 -20.54 2.49 1.80
CA THR A 174 -21.01 2.21 0.44
C THR A 174 -20.19 1.11 -0.22
N ALA A 175 -18.84 1.24 -0.21
CA ALA A 175 -17.99 0.23 -0.81
C ALA A 175 -18.17 -1.15 -0.18
N PHE A 176 -18.40 -1.23 1.13
CA PHE A 176 -18.59 -2.50 1.82
C PHE A 176 -19.98 -3.10 1.55
N GLU A 177 -21.02 -2.29 1.54
CA GLU A 177 -22.39 -2.71 1.27
C GLU A 177 -22.55 -3.36 -0.10
N TYR A 178 -21.88 -2.79 -1.12
CA TYR A 178 -21.94 -3.30 -2.50
C TYR A 178 -20.81 -4.29 -2.84
N ALA A 179 -19.95 -4.67 -1.89
CA ALA A 179 -18.82 -5.55 -2.18
C ALA A 179 -19.24 -7.00 -2.41
N ASP A 180 -19.11 -7.46 -3.63
CA ASP A 180 -19.29 -8.86 -4.03
C ASP A 180 -17.93 -9.47 -4.46
N ARG A 181 -17.35 -9.02 -5.55
CA ARG A 181 -16.11 -9.57 -6.11
C ARG A 181 -14.84 -8.91 -5.59
N TYR A 182 -14.90 -7.64 -5.23
CA TYR A 182 -13.79 -6.92 -4.61
C TYR A 182 -13.84 -7.01 -3.08
N ARG A 183 -12.78 -6.55 -2.41
CA ARG A 183 -12.70 -6.50 -0.95
C ARG A 183 -12.43 -5.09 -0.48
N VAL A 184 -12.92 -4.76 0.71
CA VAL A 184 -12.81 -3.44 1.33
C VAL A 184 -11.97 -3.56 2.59
N VAL A 185 -11.01 -2.66 2.73
CA VAL A 185 -10.15 -2.55 3.91
C VAL A 185 -10.25 -1.13 4.46
N LEU A 186 -10.56 -1.00 5.73
CA LEU A 186 -10.39 0.27 6.43
C LEU A 186 -8.89 0.51 6.61
N TYR A 187 -8.38 1.59 5.99
CA TYR A 187 -7.00 2.00 6.11
C TYR A 187 -6.90 3.17 7.09
N TRP A 188 -6.96 2.86 8.39
CA TRP A 188 -6.95 3.81 9.48
C TRP A 188 -5.54 4.38 9.67
N ARG A 189 -5.30 5.55 9.10
CA ARG A 189 -4.02 6.25 9.10
C ARG A 189 -4.09 7.72 8.68
N PRO A 190 -3.10 8.54 9.13
CA PRO A 190 -2.19 8.24 10.23
C PRO A 190 -2.93 8.32 11.56
N ILE A 191 -2.51 7.53 12.56
CA ILE A 191 -2.89 7.74 13.95
C ILE A 191 -1.74 8.48 14.60
N VAL A 192 -2.04 9.64 15.21
CA VAL A 192 -1.02 10.62 15.64
C VAL A 192 -1.36 11.11 17.05
N PRO A 193 -0.43 11.00 18.02
CA PRO A 193 -0.62 11.55 19.34
C PRO A 193 -1.02 13.02 19.32
N GLY A 194 -2.05 13.37 20.10
CA GLY A 194 -2.56 14.73 20.23
C GLY A 194 -3.42 15.23 19.07
N LEU A 195 -3.56 14.47 17.97
CA LEU A 195 -4.40 14.88 16.84
C LEU A 195 -5.68 14.03 16.68
N ASN A 196 -5.57 12.72 16.83
CA ASN A 196 -6.69 11.80 16.60
C ASN A 196 -6.58 10.51 17.45
N ASP A 197 -5.99 10.62 18.62
CA ASP A 197 -5.74 9.49 19.53
C ASP A 197 -6.59 9.52 20.82
N SER A 198 -7.54 10.46 20.96
CA SER A 198 -8.49 10.45 22.09
C SER A 198 -9.40 9.21 22.01
N ASP A 199 -9.98 8.83 23.15
CA ASP A 199 -10.88 7.67 23.22
C ASP A 199 -12.10 7.83 22.29
N GLU A 200 -12.54 9.08 22.04
CA GLU A 200 -13.58 9.38 21.07
C GLU A 200 -13.12 9.07 19.64
N HIS A 201 -11.89 9.51 19.25
CA HIS A 201 -11.33 9.20 17.94
C HIS A 201 -11.16 7.70 17.74
N LEU A 202 -10.66 6.99 18.76
CA LEU A 202 -10.50 5.53 18.69
C LEU A 202 -11.85 4.83 18.54
N ARG A 203 -12.88 5.22 19.31
CA ARG A 203 -14.23 4.66 19.19
C ARG A 203 -14.84 4.91 17.80
N ARG A 204 -14.73 6.14 17.29
CA ARG A 204 -15.22 6.49 15.93
C ARG A 204 -14.58 5.61 14.86
N ALA A 205 -13.26 5.47 14.87
CA ALA A 205 -12.55 4.67 13.89
C ALA A 205 -12.87 3.17 14.00
N LEU A 206 -12.93 2.64 15.23
CA LEU A 206 -13.28 1.23 15.46
C LEU A 206 -14.74 0.93 15.09
N ALA A 207 -15.65 1.88 15.29
CA ALA A 207 -17.03 1.74 14.83
C ALA A 207 -17.13 1.61 13.30
N LEU A 208 -16.23 2.27 12.55
CA LEU A 208 -16.17 2.14 11.09
C LEU A 208 -15.64 0.78 10.64
N SER A 209 -14.87 0.06 11.46
CA SER A 209 -14.29 -1.22 11.09
C SER A 209 -15.34 -2.30 10.75
N ARG A 210 -16.59 -2.14 11.20
CA ARG A 210 -17.72 -3.01 10.82
C ARG A 210 -18.05 -2.97 9.32
N HIS A 211 -17.66 -1.90 8.64
CA HIS A 211 -17.84 -1.71 7.21
C HIS A 211 -16.56 -2.05 6.43
N ALA A 212 -15.82 -3.06 6.88
CA ALA A 212 -14.62 -3.52 6.21
C ALA A 212 -14.39 -5.03 6.43
N HIS A 213 -13.76 -5.70 5.48
CA HIS A 213 -13.34 -7.10 5.63
C HIS A 213 -12.12 -7.22 6.56
N ALA A 214 -11.31 -6.17 6.63
CA ALA A 214 -10.15 -6.07 7.52
C ALA A 214 -9.82 -4.60 7.79
N THR A 215 -9.14 -4.32 8.89
CA THR A 215 -8.68 -2.98 9.25
C THR A 215 -7.16 -2.95 9.38
N VAL A 216 -6.51 -2.02 8.70
CA VAL A 216 -5.09 -1.73 8.90
C VAL A 216 -4.96 -0.44 9.69
N PHE A 217 -4.23 -0.48 10.80
CA PHE A 217 -3.92 0.71 11.58
C PHE A 217 -2.41 1.01 11.55
N THR A 218 -2.04 2.28 11.47
CA THR A 218 -0.62 2.67 11.42
C THR A 218 -0.42 4.16 11.72
N GLY A 219 0.74 4.49 12.27
CA GLY A 219 1.14 5.86 12.57
C GLY A 219 1.61 6.67 11.37
N LEU A 220 2.11 7.84 11.67
CA LEU A 220 2.56 8.84 10.72
C LEU A 220 3.94 8.52 10.14
N PHE A 221 4.09 8.74 8.85
CA PHE A 221 5.40 8.75 8.18
C PHE A 221 5.98 10.17 8.23
N PHE A 222 6.44 10.57 9.42
CA PHE A 222 6.91 11.92 9.68
C PHE A 222 8.35 12.08 9.21
N LYS A 223 8.52 12.66 8.02
CA LYS A 223 9.80 12.96 7.38
C LYS A 223 10.14 14.45 7.51
N ASP A 224 11.40 14.78 7.30
CA ASP A 224 11.86 16.17 7.40
C ASP A 224 11.03 17.10 6.49
N GLN A 225 10.73 16.71 5.25
CA GLN A 225 9.91 17.50 4.34
C GLN A 225 8.47 17.73 4.84
N ILE A 226 7.89 16.74 5.54
CA ILE A 226 6.57 16.88 6.17
C ILE A 226 6.69 17.78 7.39
N ARG A 227 7.74 17.61 8.19
CA ARG A 227 8.01 18.49 9.35
C ARG A 227 8.18 19.96 8.92
N ASP A 228 8.96 20.19 7.85
CA ASP A 228 9.18 21.53 7.32
C ASP A 228 7.87 22.16 6.83
N TYR A 229 6.99 21.36 6.19
CA TYR A 229 5.65 21.82 5.85
C TYR A 229 4.82 22.17 7.10
N TYR A 230 4.86 21.38 8.15
CA TYR A 230 4.16 21.66 9.40
C TYR A 230 4.65 22.99 10.01
N ARG A 231 5.96 23.19 10.10
CA ARG A 231 6.56 24.45 10.59
C ARG A 231 6.16 25.66 9.75
N ALA A 232 6.29 25.55 8.45
CA ALA A 232 5.95 26.64 7.53
C ALA A 232 4.46 27.05 7.61
N ASN A 233 3.58 26.14 8.03
CA ASN A 233 2.14 26.38 8.14
C ASN A 233 1.65 26.54 9.58
N GLY A 234 2.54 26.66 10.57
CA GLY A 234 2.16 26.79 11.98
C GLY A 234 1.34 25.60 12.51
N LEU A 235 1.60 24.41 11.99
CA LEU A 235 0.92 23.19 12.43
C LEU A 235 1.66 22.55 13.62
N PRO A 236 0.95 21.86 14.53
CA PRO A 236 1.57 21.20 15.66
C PRO A 236 2.44 20.02 15.19
N GLU A 237 3.73 20.06 15.55
CA GLU A 237 4.64 18.96 15.26
C GLU A 237 4.39 17.81 16.25
N PRO A 238 3.93 16.64 15.79
CA PRO A 238 3.58 15.53 16.70
C PRO A 238 4.81 14.79 17.25
N TYR A 239 5.98 15.02 16.65
CA TYR A 239 7.24 14.39 17.03
C TYR A 239 8.39 15.37 16.92
N PRO A 240 9.40 15.30 17.81
CA PRO A 240 10.52 16.24 17.84
C PRO A 240 11.44 16.12 16.62
N GLU A 241 11.48 14.96 15.99
CA GLU A 241 12.37 14.66 14.87
C GLU A 241 11.67 13.89 13.76
N GLY A 242 12.17 14.06 12.53
CA GLY A 242 11.79 13.24 11.39
C GLY A 242 12.29 11.79 11.56
N ALA A 243 11.50 10.82 11.09
CA ALA A 243 11.80 9.41 11.25
C ALA A 243 11.96 8.68 9.91
N ARG A 244 12.87 7.71 9.83
CA ARG A 244 13.06 6.85 8.64
C ARG A 244 11.89 5.88 8.41
N ARG A 245 11.11 5.59 9.46
CA ARG A 245 9.95 4.67 9.44
C ARG A 245 8.73 5.41 9.97
N LYS A 246 7.55 4.81 9.80
CA LYS A 246 6.34 5.31 10.45
C LYS A 246 6.54 5.27 11.96
N VAL A 247 6.20 6.38 12.60
CA VAL A 247 6.21 6.50 14.06
C VAL A 247 4.86 6.03 14.57
N PHE A 248 4.86 5.08 15.48
CA PHE A 248 3.67 4.60 16.16
C PHE A 248 4.09 4.17 17.57
N PRO A 249 3.86 5.02 18.59
CA PRO A 249 4.25 4.74 19.96
C PRO A 249 3.58 3.47 20.50
N GLU A 250 4.29 2.66 21.25
CA GLU A 250 3.77 1.42 21.83
C GLU A 250 2.58 1.65 22.77
N SER A 251 2.62 2.76 23.53
CA SER A 251 1.50 3.16 24.40
C SER A 251 0.22 3.41 23.60
N LEU A 252 0.33 4.08 22.46
CA LEU A 252 -0.80 4.33 21.57
C LEU A 252 -1.29 3.03 20.92
N GLU A 253 -0.39 2.16 20.52
CA GLU A 253 -0.75 0.84 19.97
C GLU A 253 -1.53 0.01 21.00
N ARG A 254 -1.09 -0.03 22.26
CA ARG A 254 -1.80 -0.71 23.34
C ARG A 254 -3.19 -0.14 23.57
N ARG A 255 -3.37 1.18 23.48
CA ARG A 255 -4.69 1.82 23.58
C ARG A 255 -5.61 1.42 22.42
N VAL A 256 -5.10 1.42 21.18
CA VAL A 256 -5.87 0.97 19.99
C VAL A 256 -6.33 -0.47 20.15
N LEU A 257 -5.44 -1.38 20.56
CA LEU A 257 -5.77 -2.79 20.75
C LEU A 257 -6.72 -3.00 21.94
N GLY A 258 -6.52 -2.27 23.03
CA GLY A 258 -7.41 -2.29 24.20
C GLY A 258 -8.83 -1.82 23.86
N ALA A 259 -8.95 -0.71 23.14
CA ALA A 259 -10.23 -0.18 22.69
C ALA A 259 -10.95 -1.14 21.71
N ALA A 260 -10.22 -1.83 20.84
CA ALA A 260 -10.78 -2.82 19.92
C ALA A 260 -11.36 -4.03 20.66
N ASN A 261 -10.74 -4.48 21.74
CA ASN A 261 -11.24 -5.59 22.56
C ASN A 261 -12.54 -5.25 23.30
N ILE A 262 -12.74 -3.97 23.63
CA ILE A 262 -13.93 -3.48 24.36
C ILE A 262 -15.09 -3.17 23.39
N GLY A 263 -14.76 -2.68 22.18
CA GLY A 263 -15.74 -2.12 21.23
C GLY A 263 -16.63 -3.14 20.51
N GLY A 264 -16.47 -4.44 20.77
CA GLY A 264 -17.27 -5.50 20.11
C GLY A 264 -16.77 -5.88 18.71
N PRO A 265 -17.52 -6.73 17.96
CA PRO A 265 -17.05 -7.35 16.74
C PRO A 265 -17.00 -6.35 15.57
N GLY A 266 -15.81 -5.80 15.33
CA GLY A 266 -15.44 -5.14 14.09
C GLY A 266 -14.62 -6.10 13.20
N SER A 267 -14.12 -5.60 12.07
CA SER A 267 -13.17 -6.38 11.28
C SER A 267 -11.83 -6.54 12.01
N PRO A 268 -11.11 -7.66 11.77
CA PRO A 268 -9.81 -7.88 12.41
C PRO A 268 -8.78 -6.78 12.09
N LEU A 269 -7.98 -6.44 13.10
CA LEU A 269 -6.93 -5.45 13.01
C LEU A 269 -5.62 -6.05 12.51
N PHE A 270 -4.90 -5.30 11.67
CA PHE A 270 -3.60 -5.68 11.12
C PHE A 270 -2.62 -4.52 11.14
N ARG A 271 -1.36 -4.80 11.49
CA ARG A 271 -0.26 -3.83 11.41
C ARG A 271 0.32 -3.66 10.00
N LYS A 272 0.01 -4.59 9.08
CA LYS A 272 0.53 -4.59 7.71
C LYS A 272 -0.58 -4.69 6.67
N THR A 273 -0.48 -3.86 5.65
CA THR A 273 -1.45 -3.81 4.55
C THR A 273 -1.56 -5.16 3.83
N SER A 274 -0.43 -5.82 3.52
CA SER A 274 -0.44 -7.11 2.84
C SER A 274 -1.14 -8.21 3.65
N CYS A 275 -0.98 -8.22 4.98
CA CYS A 275 -1.68 -9.17 5.85
C CYS A 275 -3.20 -8.97 5.82
N ALA A 276 -3.66 -7.71 5.88
CA ALA A 276 -5.09 -7.38 5.81
C ALA A 276 -5.69 -7.73 4.43
N VAL A 277 -4.98 -7.36 3.35
CA VAL A 277 -5.39 -7.69 1.98
C VAL A 277 -5.46 -9.20 1.78
N ALA A 278 -4.43 -9.93 2.20
CA ALA A 278 -4.40 -11.39 2.12
C ALA A 278 -5.54 -12.05 2.92
N TYR A 279 -5.81 -11.54 4.13
CA TYR A 279 -6.93 -11.99 4.96
C TYR A 279 -8.27 -11.77 4.25
N ALA A 280 -8.51 -10.55 3.73
CA ALA A 280 -9.76 -10.19 3.07
C ALA A 280 -10.05 -11.07 1.84
N HIS A 281 -9.01 -11.52 1.13
CA HIS A 281 -9.13 -12.43 -0.01
C HIS A 281 -9.00 -13.92 0.36
N GLY A 282 -8.88 -14.26 1.63
CA GLY A 282 -8.78 -15.64 2.06
C GLY A 282 -7.51 -16.37 1.61
N VAL A 283 -6.40 -15.64 1.42
CA VAL A 283 -5.10 -16.20 1.02
C VAL A 283 -4.02 -15.99 2.08
N ALA A 284 -2.89 -16.68 1.98
CA ALA A 284 -1.73 -16.45 2.83
C ALA A 284 -1.08 -15.09 2.51
N ASP A 285 -0.41 -14.47 3.51
CA ASP A 285 0.35 -13.24 3.26
C ASP A 285 1.42 -13.47 2.18
N TYR A 286 1.38 -12.61 1.16
CA TYR A 286 2.26 -12.69 0.00
C TYR A 286 3.58 -11.94 0.19
N ASN A 287 3.76 -11.26 1.33
CA ASN A 287 4.92 -10.40 1.58
C ASN A 287 5.91 -10.96 2.62
N GLY A 288 5.73 -12.23 3.02
CA GLY A 288 6.68 -12.94 3.87
C GLY A 288 6.70 -12.50 5.34
N HIS A 289 5.59 -11.98 5.86
CA HIS A 289 5.50 -11.55 7.26
C HIS A 289 5.18 -12.68 8.24
N TYR A 290 4.83 -13.88 7.75
CA TYR A 290 4.52 -15.00 8.62
C TYR A 290 5.70 -15.38 9.51
N GLY A 291 5.43 -15.59 10.80
CA GLY A 291 6.44 -15.92 11.81
C GLY A 291 7.12 -14.72 12.47
N ILE A 292 6.84 -13.48 12.02
CA ILE A 292 7.26 -12.27 12.73
C ILE A 292 6.30 -12.08 13.91
N ARG A 293 6.78 -12.34 15.13
CA ARG A 293 5.94 -12.34 16.34
C ARG A 293 5.14 -11.05 16.48
N GLU A 294 5.79 -9.90 16.35
CA GLU A 294 5.22 -8.56 16.51
C GLU A 294 4.19 -8.19 15.42
N LEU A 295 3.99 -9.04 14.43
CA LEU A 295 2.99 -8.85 13.39
C LEU A 295 1.87 -9.90 13.48
N CYS A 296 2.22 -11.08 13.99
CA CYS A 296 1.35 -12.25 14.02
C CYS A 296 0.60 -12.42 15.34
N ASP A 297 1.00 -11.73 16.42
CA ASP A 297 0.39 -11.84 17.76
C ASP A 297 -1.08 -11.41 17.81
N ILE A 298 -1.48 -10.43 16.97
CA ILE A 298 -2.89 -9.97 16.84
C ILE A 298 -3.63 -10.63 15.67
N CYS A 299 -2.95 -11.50 14.92
CA CYS A 299 -3.51 -12.04 13.69
C CYS A 299 -4.58 -13.11 14.00
N PRO A 300 -5.74 -13.10 13.29
CA PRO A 300 -6.75 -14.14 13.47
C PRO A 300 -6.18 -15.54 13.26
N ALA A 301 -6.58 -16.50 14.12
CA ALA A 301 -6.09 -17.88 14.09
C ALA A 301 -6.28 -18.54 12.70
N ALA A 302 -7.38 -18.23 12.01
CA ALA A 302 -7.62 -18.73 10.65
C ALA A 302 -6.56 -18.26 9.65
N GLN A 303 -6.13 -16.99 9.76
CA GLN A 303 -5.09 -16.43 8.90
C GLN A 303 -3.71 -17.02 9.24
N LEU A 304 -3.40 -17.20 10.52
CA LEU A 304 -2.17 -17.86 10.96
C LEU A 304 -2.06 -19.28 10.38
N ARG A 305 -3.14 -20.07 10.46
CA ARG A 305 -3.18 -21.43 9.87
C ARG A 305 -2.92 -21.40 8.37
N ARG A 306 -3.56 -20.47 7.65
CA ARG A 306 -3.41 -20.28 6.20
C ARG A 306 -1.96 -19.95 5.82
N CYS A 307 -1.35 -19.02 6.54
CA CYS A 307 0.05 -18.64 6.33
C CYS A 307 1.00 -19.79 6.65
N ALA A 308 0.75 -20.56 7.73
CA ALA A 308 1.53 -21.73 8.11
C ALA A 308 1.49 -22.83 7.04
N GLN A 309 0.33 -23.07 6.44
CA GLN A 309 0.17 -24.05 5.36
C GLN A 309 0.96 -23.65 4.10
N ALA A 310 0.86 -22.39 3.68
CA ALA A 310 1.59 -21.87 2.54
C ALA A 310 3.11 -21.92 2.75
N TRP A 311 3.58 -21.59 3.96
CA TRP A 311 5.00 -21.68 4.32
C TRP A 311 5.55 -23.11 4.24
N ARG A 312 4.82 -24.08 4.77
CA ARG A 312 5.20 -25.51 4.70
C ARG A 312 5.23 -26.02 3.26
N GLY A 313 4.26 -25.62 2.43
CA GLY A 313 4.22 -25.97 1.02
C GLY A 313 5.42 -25.44 0.24
N ALA A 314 5.82 -24.19 0.50
CA ALA A 314 7.01 -23.58 -0.12
C ALA A 314 8.31 -24.30 0.28
N GLY A 315 8.45 -24.70 1.55
CA GLY A 315 9.59 -25.48 2.04
C GLY A 315 9.68 -26.87 1.40
N ALA A 316 8.55 -27.56 1.24
CA ALA A 316 8.50 -28.88 0.59
C ALA A 316 8.87 -28.81 -0.90
N THR A 317 8.46 -27.76 -1.60
CA THR A 317 8.80 -27.54 -3.02
C THR A 317 10.27 -27.21 -3.20
N ALA A 318 10.87 -26.41 -2.31
CA ALA A 318 12.30 -26.12 -2.32
C ALA A 318 13.14 -27.38 -2.08
N CYS A 319 12.73 -28.24 -1.13
CA CYS A 319 13.42 -29.50 -0.83
C CYS A 319 13.37 -30.49 -2.03
N ARG A 320 12.27 -30.53 -2.79
CA ARG A 320 12.15 -31.36 -4.00
C ARG A 320 13.01 -30.87 -5.16
N ARG A 321 13.24 -29.56 -5.28
CA ARG A 321 14.10 -28.98 -6.36
C ARG A 321 15.60 -29.18 -6.11
N THR A 322 16.02 -29.41 -4.87
CA THR A 322 17.43 -29.66 -4.51
C THR A 322 17.76 -31.17 -4.40
N GLY A 323 16.80 -32.06 -4.64
CA GLY A 323 16.94 -33.50 -4.54
C GLY A 323 17.88 -34.07 -5.59
N ARG A 324 19.18 -34.02 -5.36
CA ARG A 324 20.12 -35.01 -5.88
C ARG A 324 19.73 -36.38 -5.24
N SER A 325 19.53 -37.39 -6.07
CA SER A 325 19.37 -38.78 -5.67
C SER A 325 20.54 -39.20 -4.76
N VAL A 326 20.30 -39.33 -3.47
CA VAL A 326 21.24 -40.01 -2.58
C VAL A 326 20.92 -41.49 -2.66
N GLY A 327 21.89 -42.25 -3.21
CA GLY A 327 21.84 -43.70 -3.31
C GLY A 327 21.60 -44.33 -1.94
N ARG A 328 20.85 -45.45 -1.96
CA ARG A 328 20.60 -46.31 -0.79
C ARG A 328 21.91 -46.82 -0.22
N HIS A 329 22.19 -46.43 1.03
CA HIS A 329 23.03 -47.23 1.91
C HIS A 329 22.38 -47.33 3.30
N SER A 330 22.41 -48.57 3.78
CA SER A 330 21.82 -49.24 4.92
C SER A 330 21.74 -48.51 6.25
N ARG A 331 20.59 -48.70 6.91
CA ARG A 331 20.27 -48.76 8.35
C ARG A 331 21.30 -48.19 9.34
N THR A 332 20.94 -47.08 9.92
CA THR A 332 20.88 -46.85 11.37
C THR A 332 20.01 -45.61 11.64
N ASP A 333 19.26 -45.69 12.70
CA ASP A 333 18.19 -44.84 13.17
C ASP A 333 18.69 -43.40 13.42
N GLN A 334 18.50 -42.50 12.45
CA GLN A 334 18.58 -41.03 12.64
C GLN A 334 17.63 -40.38 11.65
N ARG A 335 16.60 -39.70 12.19
CA ARG A 335 15.72 -38.84 11.43
C ARG A 335 16.54 -37.87 10.56
N PRO A 336 16.24 -37.69 9.27
CA PRO A 336 16.95 -36.74 8.45
C PRO A 336 16.71 -35.31 9.01
N ARG A 337 17.69 -34.79 9.66
CA ARG A 337 17.78 -33.31 9.89
C ARG A 337 18.05 -32.72 8.53
N CYS A 338 17.05 -32.13 7.91
CA CYS A 338 17.27 -31.09 6.91
C CYS A 338 18.13 -30.05 7.62
N GLY A 339 19.38 -29.89 7.18
CA GLY A 339 20.35 -28.99 7.81
C GLY A 339 19.68 -27.66 8.06
N GLY A 340 19.77 -27.22 9.32
CA GLY A 340 19.18 -25.96 9.73
C GLY A 340 19.66 -24.85 8.79
N VAL A 341 18.76 -24.35 7.97
CA VAL A 341 18.91 -23.02 7.44
C VAL A 341 18.97 -22.14 8.67
N ARG A 342 20.19 -21.71 9.03
CA ARG A 342 20.36 -20.59 9.95
C ARG A 342 19.34 -19.56 9.55
N THR A 343 18.61 -19.05 10.51
CA THR A 343 17.67 -17.95 10.39
C THR A 343 18.41 -16.65 10.00
N GLY A 344 19.09 -16.67 8.86
CA GLY A 344 19.41 -15.52 8.06
C GLY A 344 18.10 -15.12 7.42
N ARG A 345 17.61 -13.95 7.77
CA ARG A 345 16.45 -13.28 7.20
C ARG A 345 16.26 -13.74 5.77
N ALA A 346 15.14 -14.41 5.48
CA ALA A 346 14.72 -14.61 4.10
C ALA A 346 14.69 -13.21 3.47
N ALA A 347 15.70 -12.92 2.68
CA ALA A 347 15.71 -11.73 1.86
C ALA A 347 14.46 -11.82 0.98
N PRO A 348 13.60 -10.82 0.95
CA PRO A 348 12.59 -10.76 -0.07
C PRO A 348 13.31 -10.86 -1.41
N LEU A 349 12.74 -11.58 -2.37
CA LEU A 349 13.28 -11.85 -3.71
C LEU A 349 13.66 -10.60 -4.54
N LEU A 350 13.93 -9.48 -3.90
CA LEU A 350 14.05 -8.15 -4.45
C LEU A 350 15.15 -7.30 -3.78
N HIS A 351 16.25 -7.90 -3.33
CA HIS A 351 17.44 -7.15 -2.91
C HIS A 351 18.66 -7.60 -3.74
N ALA A 352 18.82 -7.03 -4.93
CA ALA A 352 20.13 -6.85 -5.57
C ALA A 352 20.00 -5.93 -6.78
N ALA A 353 20.33 -4.70 -6.62
CA ALA A 353 21.05 -3.83 -7.57
C ALA A 353 21.13 -2.41 -6.98
N ARG A 354 22.05 -2.19 -6.06
CA ARG A 354 22.67 -0.88 -5.94
C ARG A 354 23.91 -0.91 -6.82
N SER A 355 23.80 -0.37 -8.02
CA SER A 355 24.96 0.02 -8.83
C SER A 355 25.70 1.13 -8.07
N ARG A 356 26.97 0.90 -7.80
CA ARG A 356 27.90 1.92 -7.30
C ARG A 356 28.12 2.93 -8.44
N LEU A 357 27.69 4.17 -8.22
CA LEU A 357 28.17 5.31 -9.01
C LEU A 357 29.60 5.65 -8.56
N PRO A 358 30.54 5.89 -9.49
CA PRO A 358 31.88 6.30 -9.11
C PRO A 358 31.86 7.74 -8.59
N SER A 359 32.55 7.97 -7.47
CA SER A 359 32.77 9.26 -6.87
C SER A 359 33.60 10.15 -7.79
N ALA A 360 33.06 11.23 -8.29
CA ALA A 360 33.78 12.28 -8.98
C ALA A 360 34.71 13.01 -7.99
N ARG A 361 36.01 12.85 -8.17
CA ARG A 361 37.05 13.61 -7.48
C ARG A 361 36.92 15.09 -7.87
N ARG A 362 36.59 15.93 -6.89
CA ARG A 362 36.80 17.38 -6.99
C ARG A 362 38.30 17.67 -7.12
N ARG A 363 38.73 18.23 -8.24
CA ARG A 363 40.02 18.92 -8.34
C ARG A 363 39.88 20.28 -7.67
N LYS A 364 40.73 20.55 -6.66
CA LYS A 364 40.95 21.88 -6.10
C LYS A 364 41.69 22.72 -7.13
N ALA A 365 41.18 23.93 -7.38
CA ALA A 365 41.94 25.00 -7.99
C ALA A 365 42.42 25.94 -6.85
N THR A 366 43.67 26.27 -6.85
CA THR A 366 44.33 27.35 -6.08
C THR A 366 45.41 27.95 -6.98
N PRO A 367 45.79 29.19 -6.76
CA PRO A 367 45.07 30.43 -6.43
C PRO A 367 44.85 31.29 -7.67
#